data_c09515d40e629fa506eccaf5500cbb23
#
_entry.id   c09515d40e629fa506eccaf5500cbb23
#
_cell.length_a   1.000
_cell.length_b   1.000
_cell.length_c   1.000
_cell.angle_alpha   90.00
_cell.angle_beta   90.00
_cell.angle_gamma   90.00
#
_symmetry.space_group_name_H-M   'P 1'
#
loop_
_entity.id
_entity.type
_entity.pdbx_description
1 polymer ?
#
loop_
_entity_poly.entity_id
_entity_poly.type
_entity_poly.pdbx_seq_one_letter_code
_entity_poly.pdbx_strand_id
1 'polypeptide(L)'
;MKKKSLPVFFVGLLMCGCQMKEVINEYNVVPLPVTMSEQQGRFYLNSDVPIVVNASQEVKHIASGLSTTLLDIAGLKLKPTDELHENVPSIVFDSIPGMEKEAYKLSVTPQLIKITASAPNGFYYGLQTLYQLLPVDVYCKER
;
A
#
# COMPACT_ATOMS: atom_id res chain seq x y z
N MET A 1 32.92 -28.72 -64.94
CA MET A 1 31.82 -29.14 -64.05
C MET A 1 31.74 -28.16 -62.90
N LYS A 2 30.72 -27.24 -62.91
CA LYS A 2 30.54 -26.20 -61.88
C LYS A 2 29.51 -26.72 -60.91
N LYS A 3 29.93 -26.96 -59.64
CA LYS A 3 28.99 -27.29 -58.54
C LYS A 3 28.31 -26.02 -58.05
N LYS A 4 27.00 -25.93 -58.19
CA LYS A 4 26.17 -24.87 -57.62
C LYS A 4 25.89 -25.19 -56.14
N SER A 5 26.38 -24.34 -55.24
CA SER A 5 26.10 -24.39 -53.83
C SER A 5 24.73 -23.66 -53.57
N LEU A 6 23.81 -24.36 -52.95
CA LEU A 6 22.49 -23.86 -52.59
C LEU A 6 22.56 -23.26 -51.14
N PRO A 7 22.18 -22.00 -50.88
CA PRO A 7 22.18 -21.49 -49.55
C PRO A 7 20.98 -22.02 -48.76
N VAL A 8 21.25 -22.69 -47.63
CA VAL A 8 20.22 -23.06 -46.63
C VAL A 8 19.80 -21.84 -45.86
N PHE A 9 18.58 -21.41 -46.06
CA PHE A 9 17.97 -20.30 -45.35
C PHE A 9 17.47 -20.81 -43.97
N PHE A 10 18.22 -20.48 -42.92
CA PHE A 10 17.86 -20.82 -41.53
C PHE A 10 16.82 -19.80 -41.03
N VAL A 11 15.52 -20.18 -41.06
CA VAL A 11 14.46 -19.40 -40.50
C VAL A 11 14.49 -19.58 -38.97
N GLY A 12 15.08 -18.61 -38.27
CA GLY A 12 15.10 -18.53 -36.83
C GLY A 12 13.71 -18.17 -36.31
N LEU A 13 12.99 -19.16 -35.75
CA LEU A 13 11.71 -18.97 -35.05
C LEU A 13 11.97 -18.25 -33.73
N LEU A 14 11.72 -16.91 -33.67
CA LEU A 14 11.72 -16.13 -32.45
C LEU A 14 10.52 -16.54 -31.59
N MET A 15 10.73 -17.44 -30.65
CA MET A 15 9.81 -17.71 -29.55
C MET A 15 9.83 -16.50 -28.61
N CYS A 16 8.88 -15.58 -28.79
CA CYS A 16 8.61 -14.52 -27.81
C CYS A 16 7.90 -15.18 -26.61
N GLY A 17 8.70 -15.66 -25.66
CA GLY A 17 8.21 -16.13 -24.37
C GLY A 17 7.72 -14.95 -23.56
N CYS A 18 6.40 -14.77 -23.41
CA CYS A 18 5.83 -13.97 -22.34
C CYS A 18 6.25 -14.58 -21.00
N GLN A 19 7.29 -14.04 -20.38
CA GLN A 19 7.57 -14.33 -18.99
C GLN A 19 6.49 -13.63 -18.15
N MET A 20 5.52 -14.41 -17.67
CA MET A 20 4.71 -13.97 -16.54
C MET A 20 5.66 -13.79 -15.36
N LYS A 21 5.89 -12.52 -14.99
CA LYS A 21 6.62 -12.19 -13.77
C LYS A 21 5.72 -12.63 -12.62
N GLU A 22 6.05 -13.74 -11.96
CA GLU A 22 5.41 -14.07 -10.68
C GLU A 22 5.61 -12.87 -9.76
N VAL A 23 4.52 -12.27 -9.33
CA VAL A 23 4.53 -11.23 -8.29
C VAL A 23 4.79 -11.98 -6.99
N ILE A 24 6.07 -12.07 -6.61
CA ILE A 24 6.44 -12.54 -5.29
C ILE A 24 5.88 -11.48 -4.32
N ASN A 25 4.91 -11.88 -3.50
CA ASN A 25 4.36 -11.02 -2.46
C ASN A 25 5.41 -10.88 -1.34
N GLU A 26 6.34 -9.96 -1.52
CA GLU A 26 7.42 -9.69 -0.57
C GLU A 26 6.88 -9.17 0.78
N TYR A 27 5.66 -8.64 0.79
CA TYR A 27 5.06 -8.02 1.97
C TYR A 27 4.20 -8.96 2.84
N ASN A 28 4.00 -10.22 2.42
CA ASN A 28 3.26 -11.25 3.19
C ASN A 28 1.91 -10.78 3.78
N VAL A 29 1.16 -9.97 3.03
CA VAL A 29 -0.14 -9.46 3.47
C VAL A 29 -1.20 -10.56 3.41
N VAL A 30 -1.96 -10.76 4.48
CA VAL A 30 -2.99 -11.80 4.61
C VAL A 30 -4.32 -11.15 5.07
N PRO A 31 -5.44 -11.36 4.37
CA PRO A 31 -5.58 -12.05 3.08
C PRO A 31 -4.86 -11.33 1.95
N LEU A 32 -4.50 -12.07 0.89
CA LEU A 32 -3.85 -11.47 -0.28
C LEU A 32 -4.79 -10.45 -0.94
N PRO A 33 -4.34 -9.20 -1.17
CA PRO A 33 -5.14 -8.20 -1.89
C PRO A 33 -5.47 -8.65 -3.32
N VAL A 34 -6.64 -8.27 -3.82
CA VAL A 34 -7.06 -8.55 -5.21
C VAL A 34 -6.07 -7.98 -6.23
N THR A 35 -5.51 -6.82 -5.92
CA THR A 35 -4.48 -6.17 -6.73
C THR A 35 -3.45 -5.56 -5.81
N MET A 36 -2.18 -5.80 -6.09
CA MET A 36 -1.06 -5.21 -5.40
C MET A 36 0.01 -4.79 -6.40
N SER A 37 0.57 -3.60 -6.25
CA SER A 37 1.69 -3.11 -7.05
C SER A 37 2.67 -2.38 -6.15
N GLU A 38 3.95 -2.72 -6.30
CA GLU A 38 5.01 -2.03 -5.59
C GLU A 38 5.29 -0.67 -6.26
N GLN A 39 5.50 0.36 -5.43
CA GLN A 39 5.93 1.69 -5.84
C GLN A 39 7.31 1.98 -5.27
N GLN A 40 8.05 2.88 -5.92
CA GLN A 40 9.36 3.28 -5.41
C GLN A 40 9.24 4.29 -4.26
N GLY A 41 10.18 4.20 -3.31
CA GLY A 41 10.29 5.11 -2.18
C GLY A 41 9.75 4.50 -0.89
N ARG A 42 9.88 5.25 0.21
CA ARG A 42 9.46 4.84 1.56
C ARG A 42 8.77 6.00 2.24
N PHE A 43 7.71 5.71 2.98
CA PHE A 43 7.09 6.66 3.89
C PHE A 43 7.81 6.61 5.24
N TYR A 44 8.24 7.77 5.74
CA TYR A 44 8.89 7.88 7.05
C TYR A 44 7.88 8.32 8.10
N LEU A 45 7.48 7.36 8.95
CA LEU A 45 6.53 7.58 10.01
C LEU A 45 7.24 8.16 11.25
N ASN A 46 6.76 9.31 11.73
CA ASN A 46 7.22 9.98 12.95
C ASN A 46 6.06 10.71 13.63
N SER A 47 6.27 11.28 14.81
CA SER A 47 5.23 11.95 15.60
C SER A 47 4.68 13.25 15.00
N ASP A 48 5.32 13.80 13.98
CA ASP A 48 4.86 15.03 13.31
C ASP A 48 3.90 14.73 12.15
N VAL A 49 3.76 13.45 11.76
CA VAL A 49 2.84 13.02 10.71
C VAL A 49 1.39 13.18 11.19
N PRO A 50 0.58 14.04 10.56
CA PRO A 50 -0.82 14.20 10.90
C PRO A 50 -1.67 13.04 10.35
N ILE A 51 -2.77 12.77 11.06
CA ILE A 51 -3.84 11.88 10.58
C ILE A 51 -5.01 12.76 10.17
N VAL A 52 -5.35 12.78 8.89
CA VAL A 52 -6.47 13.53 8.32
C VAL A 52 -7.63 12.58 8.04
N VAL A 53 -8.83 12.93 8.47
CA VAL A 53 -10.01 12.07 8.27
C VAL A 53 -11.14 12.84 7.57
N ASN A 54 -11.26 12.60 6.27
CA ASN A 54 -12.35 13.12 5.41
C ASN A 54 -13.48 12.09 5.29
N ALA A 55 -14.08 11.73 6.46
CA ALA A 55 -15.07 10.67 6.55
C ALA A 55 -15.95 10.85 7.81
N SER A 56 -16.82 9.85 8.05
CA SER A 56 -17.77 9.87 9.19
C SER A 56 -17.06 9.83 10.56
N GLN A 57 -17.83 10.13 11.61
CA GLN A 57 -17.36 10.04 13.00
C GLN A 57 -16.88 8.62 13.37
N GLU A 58 -17.50 7.59 12.79
CA GLU A 58 -17.10 6.20 13.00
C GLU A 58 -15.70 5.93 12.43
N VAL A 59 -15.38 6.50 11.26
CA VAL A 59 -14.04 6.43 10.66
C VAL A 59 -13.02 7.23 11.48
N LYS A 60 -13.41 8.38 12.06
CA LYS A 60 -12.54 9.11 13.00
C LYS A 60 -12.17 8.24 14.21
N HIS A 61 -13.10 7.41 14.69
CA HIS A 61 -12.79 6.46 15.77
C HIS A 61 -11.81 5.37 15.32
N ILE A 62 -11.96 4.82 14.11
CA ILE A 62 -11.01 3.86 13.51
C ILE A 62 -9.62 4.49 13.40
N ALA A 63 -9.54 5.71 12.90
CA ALA A 63 -8.27 6.44 12.76
C ALA A 63 -7.61 6.75 14.10
N SER A 64 -8.39 7.03 15.15
CA SER A 64 -7.86 7.21 16.50
C SER A 64 -7.22 5.93 17.06
N GLY A 65 -7.74 4.75 16.67
CA GLY A 65 -7.13 3.46 16.96
C GLY A 65 -5.71 3.32 16.40
N LEU A 66 -5.45 3.85 15.19
CA LEU A 66 -4.09 3.89 14.64
C LEU A 66 -3.14 4.68 15.53
N SER A 67 -3.56 5.90 15.96
CA SER A 67 -2.74 6.73 16.85
C SER A 67 -2.43 6.03 18.18
N THR A 68 -3.43 5.37 18.78
CA THR A 68 -3.25 4.61 20.03
C THR A 68 -2.30 3.44 19.82
N THR A 69 -2.50 2.65 18.77
CA THR A 69 -1.64 1.50 18.48
C THR A 69 -0.18 1.92 18.25
N LEU A 70 0.06 2.96 17.44
CA LEU A 70 1.41 3.44 17.16
C LEU A 70 2.09 4.05 18.39
N LEU A 71 1.31 4.67 19.28
CA LEU A 71 1.82 5.13 20.57
C LEU A 71 2.29 3.95 21.44
N ASP A 72 1.49 2.89 21.49
CA ASP A 72 1.75 1.73 22.35
C ASP A 72 2.94 0.89 21.83
N ILE A 73 3.01 0.64 20.52
CA ILE A 73 4.05 -0.24 19.93
C ILE A 73 5.35 0.51 19.61
N ALA A 74 5.27 1.76 19.17
CA ALA A 74 6.41 2.53 18.67
C ALA A 74 6.71 3.81 19.45
N GLY A 75 5.85 4.21 20.39
CA GLY A 75 5.98 5.48 21.11
C GLY A 75 5.66 6.72 20.23
N LEU A 76 5.04 6.51 19.06
CA LEU A 76 4.70 7.58 18.12
C LEU A 76 3.32 8.14 18.43
N LYS A 77 3.28 9.38 18.91
CA LYS A 77 2.03 10.09 19.20
C LYS A 77 1.61 10.91 17.98
N LEU A 78 0.83 10.29 17.08
CA LEU A 78 0.29 10.99 15.92
C LEU A 78 -0.88 11.92 16.34
N LYS A 79 -1.04 13.02 15.62
CA LYS A 79 -2.07 14.02 15.91
C LYS A 79 -3.17 13.97 14.84
N PRO A 80 -4.41 13.68 15.23
CA PRO A 80 -5.56 13.88 14.33
C PRO A 80 -5.71 15.37 14.00
N THR A 81 -6.02 15.66 12.74
CA THR A 81 -6.34 17.00 12.24
C THR A 81 -7.43 16.90 11.19
N ASP A 82 -8.18 17.96 11.00
CA ASP A 82 -9.18 18.07 9.93
C ASP A 82 -8.60 18.76 8.68
N GLU A 83 -7.34 19.23 8.73
CA GLU A 83 -6.70 19.98 7.65
C GLU A 83 -5.57 19.17 7.02
N LEU A 84 -5.61 19.04 5.70
CA LEU A 84 -4.51 18.50 4.90
C LEU A 84 -3.63 19.66 4.43
N HIS A 85 -2.37 19.63 4.80
CA HIS A 85 -1.39 20.61 4.34
C HIS A 85 -0.61 20.07 3.14
N GLU A 86 -0.45 20.90 2.11
CA GLU A 86 0.38 20.56 0.95
C GLU A 86 1.85 20.36 1.38
N ASN A 87 2.50 19.37 0.81
CA ASN A 87 3.90 19.01 1.06
C ASN A 87 4.24 18.56 2.49
N VAL A 88 3.24 18.28 3.33
CA VAL A 88 3.42 17.63 4.62
C VAL A 88 3.10 16.15 4.51
N PRO A 89 4.05 15.24 4.79
CA PRO A 89 3.76 13.81 4.80
C PRO A 89 2.61 13.51 5.76
N SER A 90 1.57 12.82 5.27
CA SER A 90 0.32 12.67 6.01
C SER A 90 -0.27 11.27 5.86
N ILE A 91 -1.10 10.86 6.84
CA ILE A 91 -1.97 9.69 6.73
C ILE A 91 -3.39 10.20 6.52
N VAL A 92 -4.05 9.76 5.44
CA VAL A 92 -5.38 10.25 5.06
C VAL A 92 -6.38 9.11 4.97
N PHE A 93 -7.49 9.26 5.67
CA PHE A 93 -8.69 8.44 5.53
C PHE A 93 -9.70 9.22 4.70
N ASP A 94 -9.97 8.78 3.48
CA ASP A 94 -10.76 9.52 2.50
C ASP A 94 -11.95 8.71 2.00
N SER A 95 -13.16 9.22 2.23
CA SER A 95 -14.39 8.52 1.86
C SER A 95 -14.79 8.84 0.44
N ILE A 96 -15.01 7.79 -0.37
CA ILE A 96 -15.55 7.91 -1.72
C ILE A 96 -16.76 6.98 -1.89
N PRO A 97 -17.80 7.39 -2.61
CA PRO A 97 -18.95 6.54 -2.87
C PRO A 97 -18.63 5.42 -3.88
N GLY A 98 -19.47 4.39 -3.91
CA GLY A 98 -19.51 3.40 -4.99
C GLY A 98 -18.57 2.20 -4.84
N MET A 99 -17.89 2.05 -3.71
CA MET A 99 -17.17 0.83 -3.37
C MET A 99 -18.06 -0.14 -2.58
N GLU A 100 -17.80 -1.45 -2.67
CA GLU A 100 -18.41 -2.44 -1.77
C GLU A 100 -18.06 -2.11 -0.32
N LYS A 101 -18.94 -2.51 0.63
CA LYS A 101 -18.82 -2.14 2.06
C LYS A 101 -17.46 -2.48 2.68
N GLU A 102 -16.88 -3.59 2.25
CA GLU A 102 -15.60 -4.09 2.78
C GLU A 102 -14.42 -3.75 1.89
N ALA A 103 -14.69 -3.19 0.70
CA ALA A 103 -13.63 -2.81 -0.22
C ALA A 103 -12.88 -1.56 0.25
N TYR A 104 -11.59 -1.57 0.01
CA TYR A 104 -10.71 -0.43 0.27
C TYR A 104 -9.60 -0.35 -0.78
N LYS A 105 -8.98 0.83 -0.84
CA LYS A 105 -7.71 1.06 -1.52
C LYS A 105 -6.72 1.60 -0.50
N LEU A 106 -5.53 1.00 -0.44
CA LEU A 106 -4.42 1.51 0.34
C LEU A 106 -3.30 1.91 -0.62
N SER A 107 -2.86 3.15 -0.50
CA SER A 107 -1.72 3.69 -1.22
C SER A 107 -0.68 4.19 -0.23
N VAL A 108 0.58 3.80 -0.44
CA VAL A 108 1.71 4.26 0.35
C VAL A 108 2.74 4.86 -0.59
N THR A 109 3.02 6.14 -0.43
CA THR A 109 4.03 6.91 -1.17
C THR A 109 4.95 7.62 -0.17
N PRO A 110 6.07 8.21 -0.57
CA PRO A 110 6.93 8.96 0.34
C PRO A 110 6.24 10.13 1.06
N GLN A 111 5.15 10.66 0.50
CA GLN A 111 4.44 11.82 1.04
C GLN A 111 3.06 11.49 1.63
N LEU A 112 2.51 10.31 1.30
CA LEU A 112 1.11 10.04 1.63
C LEU A 112 0.87 8.55 1.87
N ILE A 113 0.30 8.24 3.03
CA ILE A 113 -0.44 7.00 3.25
C ILE A 113 -1.92 7.33 3.11
N LYS A 114 -2.60 6.74 2.13
CA LYS A 114 -4.02 7.01 1.89
C LYS A 114 -4.85 5.72 1.94
N ILE A 115 -5.83 5.70 2.84
CA ILE A 115 -6.85 4.65 2.89
C ILE A 115 -8.14 5.24 2.34
N THR A 116 -8.68 4.62 1.30
CA THR A 116 -9.91 5.06 0.63
C THR A 116 -10.94 3.94 0.68
N ALA A 117 -12.15 4.24 1.14
CA ALA A 117 -13.26 3.29 1.21
C ALA A 117 -14.60 4.03 1.15
N SER A 118 -15.70 3.29 0.98
CA SER A 118 -17.06 3.87 1.04
C SER A 118 -17.75 3.67 2.38
N ALA A 119 -17.27 2.75 3.20
CA ALA A 119 -17.88 2.39 4.48
C ALA A 119 -16.82 2.10 5.56
N PRO A 120 -17.18 2.20 6.86
CA PRO A 120 -16.27 1.97 7.98
C PRO A 120 -15.54 0.62 7.94
N ASN A 121 -16.20 -0.45 7.49
CA ASN A 121 -15.59 -1.77 7.34
C ASN A 121 -14.37 -1.74 6.40
N GLY A 122 -14.48 -1.08 5.25
CA GLY A 122 -13.38 -0.95 4.31
C GLY A 122 -12.19 -0.18 4.91
N PHE A 123 -12.44 0.89 5.66
CA PHE A 123 -11.39 1.60 6.39
C PHE A 123 -10.71 0.73 7.44
N TYR A 124 -11.48 -0.06 8.17
CA TYR A 124 -10.94 -0.99 9.15
C TYR A 124 -10.01 -2.02 8.49
N TYR A 125 -10.43 -2.66 7.38
CA TYR A 125 -9.60 -3.62 6.67
C TYR A 125 -8.37 -2.98 6.02
N GLY A 126 -8.50 -1.78 5.46
CA GLY A 126 -7.37 -1.01 4.96
C GLY A 126 -6.34 -0.70 6.05
N LEU A 127 -6.80 -0.38 7.26
CA LEU A 127 -5.95 -0.17 8.42
C LEU A 127 -5.25 -1.45 8.86
N GLN A 128 -5.96 -2.61 8.88
CA GLN A 128 -5.32 -3.90 9.19
C GLN A 128 -4.22 -4.26 8.19
N THR A 129 -4.43 -3.94 6.91
CA THR A 129 -3.38 -4.11 5.89
C THR A 129 -2.21 -3.18 6.13
N LEU A 130 -2.46 -1.92 6.50
CA LEU A 130 -1.38 -0.98 6.85
C LEU A 130 -0.53 -1.51 8.02
N TYR A 131 -1.14 -2.08 9.05
CA TYR A 131 -0.39 -2.69 10.16
C TYR A 131 0.54 -3.81 9.70
N GLN A 132 0.11 -4.65 8.77
CA GLN A 132 0.93 -5.73 8.21
C GLN A 132 2.12 -5.22 7.36
N LEU A 133 2.02 -4.00 6.84
CA LEU A 133 3.09 -3.35 6.06
C LEU A 133 4.10 -2.61 6.94
N LEU A 134 3.83 -2.46 8.23
CA LEU A 134 4.80 -1.86 9.16
C LEU A 134 6.01 -2.82 9.32
N PRO A 135 7.24 -2.28 9.40
CA PRO A 135 8.43 -3.09 9.68
C PRO A 135 8.30 -3.86 10.99
N VAL A 136 8.82 -5.08 11.02
CA VAL A 136 8.78 -5.95 12.22
C VAL A 136 9.41 -5.26 13.43
N ASP A 137 10.45 -4.47 13.23
CA ASP A 137 11.16 -3.72 14.28
C ASP A 137 10.24 -2.76 15.06
N VAL A 138 9.14 -2.31 14.44
CA VAL A 138 8.13 -1.46 15.10
C VAL A 138 7.44 -2.22 16.25
N TYR A 139 7.30 -3.55 16.12
CA TYR A 139 6.67 -4.42 17.11
C TYR A 139 7.65 -4.99 18.13
N CYS A 140 8.96 -4.91 17.86
CA CYS A 140 10.02 -5.39 18.72
C CYS A 140 10.51 -4.27 19.63
N LYS A 141 9.71 -3.84 20.63
CA LYS A 141 10.21 -2.96 21.67
C LYS A 141 11.23 -3.73 22.51
N GLU A 142 12.50 -3.36 22.43
CA GLU A 142 13.46 -3.80 23.46
C GLU A 142 12.97 -3.28 24.83
N ARG A 143 12.70 -4.23 25.73
CA ARG A 143 12.32 -3.95 27.13
C ARG A 143 13.56 -3.66 27.95
#